data_7a2e55c4c9b9c6540b06cbb1046dd62b
#
_entry.id   7a2e55c4c9b9c6540b06cbb1046dd62b
#
_cell.length_a   1.000
_cell.length_b   1.000
_cell.length_c   1.000
_cell.angle_alpha   90.00
_cell.angle_beta   90.00
_cell.angle_gamma   90.00
#
_symmetry.space_group_name_H-M   'P 1'
#
loop_
_entity.id
_entity.type
_entity.pdbx_description
1 polymer ?
#
loop_
_entity_poly.entity_id
_entity_poly.type
_entity_poly.pdbx_seq_one_letter_code
_entity_poly.pdbx_strand_id
1 'polypeptide(L)'
;MKHLIIKSKKKVFGSLLGRNLSAFKGNGIDFREIREYIYGEDAKRIDWKISAKFQKPYVKEFDEERELNIIVCVLSSGTLNFGSKRLKSDLISEIVALLGFSAIKYDNKFSLLIYENAPVIHTKPTKTQNGIIGAVERVYNYDFLGKNYDFTFVNYLNRFKKSILFLIGDFYLHPELNLKHETYVLWIRDQFEENPAEMGEIDLIDPVTLKEIHTNFNKNAINRLKKEIEKKDKEFIEYLQKEKFRFAKIYTHEDPFYKLTELLR
;
A
#
# COMPACT_ATOMS: atom_id res chain seq x y z
N MET A 1 -2.98 -12.00 -15.61
CA MET A 1 -2.57 -12.44 -14.28
C MET A 1 -1.18 -13.11 -14.25
N LYS A 2 -0.94 -14.32 -14.82
CA LYS A 2 0.39 -15.02 -14.75
C LYS A 2 1.56 -14.11 -15.15
N HIS A 3 1.44 -13.35 -16.24
CA HIS A 3 2.48 -12.42 -16.69
C HIS A 3 2.76 -11.31 -15.66
N LEU A 4 1.73 -10.75 -15.04
CA LEU A 4 1.81 -9.74 -13.99
C LEU A 4 2.60 -10.28 -12.79
N ILE A 5 2.26 -11.47 -12.30
CA ILE A 5 2.93 -12.13 -11.16
C ILE A 5 4.42 -12.35 -11.48
N ILE A 6 4.75 -12.90 -12.66
CA ILE A 6 6.14 -13.14 -13.08
C ILE A 6 6.92 -11.83 -13.18
N LYS A 7 6.32 -10.78 -13.77
CA LYS A 7 6.92 -9.45 -13.91
C LYS A 7 7.22 -8.84 -12.53
N SER A 8 6.24 -8.84 -11.62
CA SER A 8 6.40 -8.29 -10.26
C SER A 8 7.46 -9.06 -9.47
N LYS A 9 7.43 -10.39 -9.52
CA LYS A 9 8.46 -11.23 -8.89
C LYS A 9 9.86 -10.93 -9.42
N LYS A 10 10.05 -10.85 -10.75
CA LYS A 10 11.33 -10.48 -11.35
C LYS A 10 11.81 -9.10 -10.90
N LYS A 11 10.94 -8.11 -10.85
CA LYS A 11 11.27 -6.76 -10.37
C LYS A 11 11.76 -6.76 -8.93
N VAL A 12 11.08 -7.46 -8.03
CA VAL A 12 11.43 -7.50 -6.61
C VAL A 12 12.71 -8.29 -6.37
N PHE A 13 12.87 -9.48 -6.96
CA PHE A 13 14.00 -10.37 -6.69
C PHE A 13 15.22 -10.10 -7.59
N GLY A 14 15.02 -9.60 -8.81
CA GLY A 14 16.07 -9.30 -9.77
C GLY A 14 16.69 -7.91 -9.67
N SER A 15 16.10 -7.00 -8.93
CA SER A 15 16.55 -5.61 -8.83
C SER A 15 17.43 -5.37 -7.60
N LEU A 16 18.59 -4.75 -7.82
CA LEU A 16 19.38 -4.12 -6.74
C LEU A 16 18.58 -3.02 -6.02
N LEU A 17 17.58 -2.43 -6.68
CA LEU A 17 16.66 -1.45 -6.11
C LEU A 17 15.76 -2.04 -5.01
N GLY A 18 15.52 -3.35 -4.99
CA GLY A 18 14.81 -4.02 -3.89
C GLY A 18 15.50 -3.91 -2.53
N ARG A 19 16.75 -3.46 -2.47
CA ARG A 19 17.45 -3.12 -1.22
C ARG A 19 16.97 -1.81 -0.58
N ASN A 20 16.23 -0.98 -1.31
CA ASN A 20 15.87 0.38 -0.87
C ASN A 20 14.43 0.50 -0.35
N LEU A 21 13.69 -0.60 -0.25
CA LEU A 21 12.39 -0.58 0.41
C LEU A 21 12.59 -0.62 1.93
N SER A 22 13.03 0.51 2.50
CA SER A 22 13.38 0.61 3.93
C SER A 22 12.23 0.26 4.86
N ALA A 23 10.98 0.53 4.44
CA ALA A 23 9.79 0.18 5.21
C ALA A 23 9.62 -1.34 5.45
N PHE A 24 10.26 -2.19 4.64
CA PHE A 24 10.22 -3.65 4.81
C PHE A 24 11.41 -4.21 5.58
N LYS A 25 12.40 -3.38 5.90
CA LYS A 25 13.49 -3.78 6.77
C LYS A 25 12.95 -3.71 8.20
N GLY A 26 12.56 -4.84 8.75
CA GLY A 26 12.54 -5.02 10.20
C GLY A 26 13.96 -4.71 10.69
N ASN A 27 14.07 -4.19 11.89
CA ASN A 27 15.37 -4.08 12.55
C ASN A 27 15.88 -5.51 12.74
N GLY A 28 16.71 -5.98 11.79
CA GLY A 28 17.38 -7.27 11.90
C GLY A 28 18.19 -7.36 13.18
N ILE A 29 18.80 -8.53 13.45
CA ILE A 29 19.95 -8.62 14.34
C ILE A 29 21.08 -7.82 13.67
N ASP A 30 20.81 -6.57 13.36
CA ASP A 30 21.81 -5.64 12.91
C ASP A 30 22.57 -5.20 14.16
N PHE A 31 23.87 -5.45 14.11
CA PHE A 31 24.80 -4.93 15.08
C PHE A 31 24.55 -3.43 15.23
N ARG A 32 24.00 -3.05 16.39
CA ARG A 32 23.69 -1.65 16.69
C ARG A 32 24.95 -0.92 17.12
N GLU A 33 25.56 -1.42 18.18
CA GLU A 33 26.78 -0.80 18.74
C GLU A 33 27.52 -1.76 19.69
N ILE A 34 28.77 -1.43 19.96
CA ILE A 34 29.56 -1.99 21.06
C ILE A 34 29.54 -0.96 22.17
N ARG A 35 29.02 -1.30 23.33
CA ARG A 35 29.08 -0.44 24.52
C ARG A 35 29.70 -1.15 25.70
N GLU A 36 30.17 -0.37 26.67
CA GLU A 36 30.67 -0.93 27.92
C GLU A 36 29.54 -1.66 28.65
N TYR A 37 29.86 -2.79 29.26
CA TYR A 37 28.95 -3.56 30.11
C TYR A 37 28.62 -2.76 31.36
N ILE A 38 27.35 -2.69 31.72
CA ILE A 38 26.91 -2.02 32.95
C ILE A 38 26.70 -3.12 34.02
N TYR A 39 27.27 -2.92 35.18
CA TYR A 39 27.15 -3.89 36.29
C TYR A 39 25.66 -4.14 36.64
N GLY A 40 25.28 -5.42 36.68
CA GLY A 40 23.87 -5.82 36.90
C GLY A 40 23.14 -6.35 35.69
N GLU A 41 23.70 -6.19 34.48
CA GLU A 41 23.18 -6.81 33.25
C GLU A 41 23.55 -8.30 33.17
N ASP A 42 22.91 -9.05 32.25
CA ASP A 42 23.23 -10.45 32.02
C ASP A 42 24.65 -10.60 31.46
N ALA A 43 25.56 -11.14 32.27
CA ALA A 43 26.97 -11.35 31.94
C ALA A 43 27.18 -12.28 30.71
N LYS A 44 26.17 -13.08 30.31
CA LYS A 44 26.22 -13.90 29.08
C LYS A 44 26.28 -13.07 27.81
N ARG A 45 25.88 -11.81 27.88
CA ARG A 45 25.91 -10.86 26.75
C ARG A 45 27.30 -10.25 26.50
N ILE A 46 28.28 -10.46 27.39
CA ILE A 46 29.65 -9.93 27.26
C ILE A 46 30.34 -10.62 26.08
N ASP A 47 30.85 -9.81 25.13
CA ASP A 47 31.75 -10.29 24.08
C ASP A 47 33.18 -10.30 24.60
N TRP A 48 33.63 -11.45 25.06
CA TRP A 48 34.96 -11.62 25.65
C TRP A 48 36.09 -11.34 24.66
N LYS A 49 35.88 -11.50 23.36
CA LYS A 49 36.88 -11.23 22.34
C LYS A 49 37.14 -9.73 22.15
N ILE A 50 36.10 -8.92 22.23
CA ILE A 50 36.15 -7.48 22.18
C ILE A 50 36.69 -6.95 23.52
N SER A 51 36.15 -7.46 24.62
CA SER A 51 36.53 -7.07 25.97
C SER A 51 38.05 -7.23 26.22
N ALA A 52 38.62 -8.32 25.70
CA ALA A 52 40.05 -8.57 25.81
C ALA A 52 40.91 -7.54 25.08
N LYS A 53 40.41 -6.94 24.00
CA LYS A 53 41.15 -5.88 23.26
C LYS A 53 41.15 -4.54 23.99
N PHE A 54 40.06 -4.23 24.69
CA PHE A 54 39.85 -2.93 25.32
C PHE A 54 40.10 -2.98 26.85
N GLN A 55 40.43 -4.15 27.42
CA GLN A 55 40.68 -4.36 28.85
C GLN A 55 39.53 -3.93 29.77
N LYS A 56 38.32 -3.92 29.23
CA LYS A 56 37.06 -3.64 29.91
C LYS A 56 35.96 -4.53 29.34
N PRO A 57 34.94 -4.88 30.12
CA PRO A 57 33.82 -5.70 29.60
C PRO A 57 32.97 -4.89 28.64
N TYR A 58 32.75 -5.45 27.43
CA TYR A 58 31.92 -4.89 26.39
C TYR A 58 30.80 -5.85 26.01
N VAL A 59 29.64 -5.32 25.70
CA VAL A 59 28.49 -6.03 25.14
C VAL A 59 28.21 -5.56 23.71
N LYS A 60 27.84 -6.51 22.86
CA LYS A 60 27.26 -6.17 21.55
C LYS A 60 25.77 -5.97 21.73
N GLU A 61 25.27 -4.80 21.40
CA GLU A 61 23.85 -4.58 21.24
C GLU A 61 23.43 -4.93 19.83
N PHE A 62 22.38 -5.75 19.77
CA PHE A 62 21.71 -6.12 18.54
C PHE A 62 20.27 -5.61 18.63
N ASP A 63 19.79 -4.97 17.57
CA ASP A 63 18.36 -4.71 17.43
C ASP A 63 17.65 -6.04 17.16
N GLU A 64 16.62 -6.38 17.94
CA GLU A 64 15.81 -7.57 17.69
C GLU A 64 15.15 -7.45 16.30
N GLU A 65 15.37 -8.45 15.43
CA GLU A 65 14.57 -8.62 14.22
C GLU A 65 13.09 -8.77 14.62
N ARG A 66 12.36 -7.68 14.55
CA ARG A 66 10.91 -7.73 14.70
C ARG A 66 10.31 -8.05 13.34
N GLU A 67 9.78 -9.26 13.23
CA GLU A 67 8.94 -9.65 12.11
C GLU A 67 7.79 -8.64 11.98
N LEU A 68 7.76 -7.93 10.85
CA LEU A 68 6.73 -6.94 10.58
C LEU A 68 5.49 -7.62 10.01
N ASN A 69 4.33 -7.12 10.39
CA ASN A 69 3.07 -7.47 9.73
C ASN A 69 2.77 -6.41 8.68
N ILE A 70 2.73 -6.82 7.42
CA ILE A 70 2.36 -5.98 6.29
C ILE A 70 0.90 -6.26 5.94
N ILE A 71 0.05 -5.26 6.08
CA ILE A 71 -1.36 -5.35 5.72
C ILE A 71 -1.59 -4.49 4.49
N VAL A 72 -2.10 -5.08 3.43
CA VAL A 72 -2.60 -4.34 2.27
C VAL A 72 -4.11 -4.34 2.33
N CYS A 73 -4.69 -3.15 2.48
CA CYS A 73 -6.13 -2.95 2.51
C CYS A 73 -6.57 -2.24 1.23
N VAL A 74 -7.39 -2.91 0.43
CA VAL A 74 -8.03 -2.34 -0.76
C VAL A 74 -9.44 -1.89 -0.37
N LEU A 75 -9.70 -0.59 -0.49
CA LEU A 75 -11.03 -0.02 -0.32
C LEU A 75 -11.82 -0.25 -1.60
N SER A 76 -12.85 -1.10 -1.51
CA SER A 76 -13.64 -1.50 -2.67
C SER A 76 -14.52 -0.35 -3.16
N SER A 77 -14.45 -0.06 -4.45
CA SER A 77 -15.33 0.90 -5.13
C SER A 77 -15.55 0.46 -6.56
N GLY A 78 -16.76 0.64 -7.09
CA GLY A 78 -17.07 0.37 -8.49
C GLY A 78 -16.17 1.12 -9.46
N THR A 79 -15.69 2.28 -9.06
CA THR A 79 -14.75 3.11 -9.84
C THR A 79 -13.39 2.43 -10.08
N LEU A 80 -13.04 1.37 -9.33
CA LEU A 80 -11.82 0.59 -9.56
C LEU A 80 -11.89 -0.26 -10.84
N ASN A 81 -13.07 -0.48 -11.39
CA ASN A 81 -13.27 -1.10 -12.70
C ASN A 81 -13.13 -0.13 -13.87
N PHE A 82 -12.67 1.09 -13.61
CA PHE A 82 -12.40 2.09 -14.64
C PHE A 82 -10.89 2.17 -14.97
N GLY A 83 -10.59 2.53 -16.22
CA GLY A 83 -9.24 2.83 -16.68
C GLY A 83 -9.16 2.93 -18.20
N SER A 84 -8.49 3.98 -18.69
CA SER A 84 -8.36 4.27 -20.12
C SER A 84 -7.36 3.37 -20.86
N LYS A 85 -6.29 2.94 -20.19
CA LYS A 85 -5.25 2.04 -20.74
C LYS A 85 -5.26 0.66 -20.10
N ARG A 86 -5.48 0.60 -18.81
CA ARG A 86 -5.71 -0.60 -18.02
C ARG A 86 -6.63 -0.25 -16.85
N LEU A 87 -7.34 -1.23 -16.32
CA LEU A 87 -8.22 -1.00 -15.18
C LEU A 87 -7.40 -0.61 -13.93
N LYS A 88 -7.98 0.21 -13.07
CA LYS A 88 -7.39 0.51 -11.75
C LYS A 88 -7.21 -0.77 -10.92
N SER A 89 -8.15 -1.73 -11.01
CA SER A 89 -8.07 -3.05 -10.37
C SER A 89 -6.86 -3.88 -10.84
N ASP A 90 -6.49 -3.80 -12.13
CA ASP A 90 -5.27 -4.46 -12.64
C ASP A 90 -4.00 -3.83 -12.07
N LEU A 91 -3.97 -2.49 -11.97
CA LEU A 91 -2.87 -1.76 -11.34
C LEU A 91 -2.76 -2.15 -9.85
N ILE A 92 -3.88 -2.21 -9.13
CA ILE A 92 -3.91 -2.64 -7.73
C ILE A 92 -3.36 -4.06 -7.59
N SER A 93 -3.74 -4.98 -8.48
CA SER A 93 -3.22 -6.35 -8.48
C SER A 93 -1.69 -6.40 -8.65
N GLU A 94 -1.12 -5.52 -9.51
CA GLU A 94 0.34 -5.38 -9.65
C GLU A 94 0.99 -4.83 -8.38
N ILE A 95 0.37 -3.83 -7.75
CA ILE A 95 0.83 -3.25 -6.48
C ILE A 95 0.82 -4.32 -5.36
N VAL A 96 -0.27 -5.07 -5.22
CA VAL A 96 -0.39 -6.16 -4.24
C VAL A 96 0.71 -7.21 -4.45
N ALA A 97 1.00 -7.58 -5.72
CA ALA A 97 2.09 -8.50 -6.03
C ALA A 97 3.47 -7.93 -5.64
N LEU A 98 3.74 -6.65 -5.96
CA LEU A 98 5.00 -6.00 -5.61
C LEU A 98 5.21 -5.92 -4.09
N LEU A 99 4.20 -5.48 -3.36
CA LEU A 99 4.24 -5.37 -1.90
C LEU A 99 4.36 -6.76 -1.24
N GLY A 100 3.58 -7.74 -1.70
CA GLY A 100 3.59 -9.10 -1.17
C GLY A 100 4.93 -9.79 -1.38
N PHE A 101 5.50 -9.76 -2.60
CA PHE A 101 6.82 -10.33 -2.85
C PHE A 101 7.93 -9.57 -2.12
N SER A 102 7.80 -8.25 -1.93
CA SER A 102 8.73 -7.47 -1.12
C SER A 102 8.66 -7.88 0.35
N ALA A 103 7.46 -8.05 0.91
CA ALA A 103 7.28 -8.49 2.28
C ALA A 103 8.00 -9.83 2.54
N ILE A 104 7.74 -10.86 1.75
CA ILE A 104 8.38 -12.18 1.94
C ILE A 104 9.87 -12.20 1.63
N LYS A 105 10.37 -11.29 0.77
CA LYS A 105 11.81 -11.14 0.52
C LYS A 105 12.57 -10.72 1.77
N TYR A 106 11.94 -9.91 2.63
CA TYR A 106 12.48 -9.45 3.91
C TYR A 106 11.92 -10.23 5.11
N ASP A 107 11.46 -11.45 4.91
CA ASP A 107 10.92 -12.37 5.91
C ASP A 107 9.75 -11.81 6.73
N ASN A 108 9.00 -10.87 6.20
CA ASN A 108 7.83 -10.28 6.81
C ASN A 108 6.54 -11.04 6.49
N LYS A 109 5.55 -10.96 7.38
CA LYS A 109 4.20 -11.49 7.14
C LYS A 109 3.40 -10.52 6.29
N PHE A 110 2.73 -11.07 5.29
CA PHE A 110 1.83 -10.33 4.40
C PHE A 110 0.39 -10.81 4.56
N SER A 111 -0.55 -9.87 4.60
CA SER A 111 -1.99 -10.15 4.50
C SER A 111 -2.70 -9.15 3.60
N LEU A 112 -3.73 -9.63 2.91
CA LEU A 112 -4.62 -8.82 2.07
C LEU A 112 -5.98 -8.69 2.74
N LEU A 113 -6.52 -7.48 2.70
CA LEU A 113 -7.89 -7.15 3.07
C LEU A 113 -8.55 -6.44 1.88
N ILE A 114 -9.75 -6.87 1.47
CA ILE A 114 -10.66 -6.08 0.62
C ILE A 114 -11.82 -5.69 1.52
N TYR A 115 -12.10 -4.39 1.58
CA TYR A 115 -13.09 -3.82 2.47
C TYR A 115 -14.17 -3.06 1.70
N GLU A 116 -15.42 -3.36 2.02
CA GLU A 116 -16.61 -2.62 1.60
C GLU A 116 -17.22 -1.88 2.83
N ASN A 117 -18.41 -2.25 3.24
CA ASN A 117 -19.02 -1.91 4.53
C ASN A 117 -18.64 -2.90 5.64
N ALA A 118 -17.94 -3.96 5.26
CA ALA A 118 -17.36 -5.00 6.10
C ALA A 118 -16.16 -5.65 5.38
N PRO A 119 -15.29 -6.41 6.07
CA PRO A 119 -14.24 -7.18 5.41
C PRO A 119 -14.85 -8.28 4.54
N VAL A 120 -14.67 -8.20 3.22
CA VAL A 120 -15.16 -9.21 2.26
C VAL A 120 -14.12 -10.30 2.04
N ILE A 121 -12.85 -9.89 1.93
CA ILE A 121 -11.71 -10.78 1.83
C ILE A 121 -10.70 -10.38 2.89
N HIS A 122 -10.32 -11.34 3.75
CA HIS A 122 -9.22 -11.18 4.69
C HIS A 122 -8.38 -12.46 4.68
N THR A 123 -7.18 -12.37 4.10
CA THR A 123 -6.27 -13.51 4.05
C THR A 123 -5.53 -13.67 5.38
N LYS A 124 -5.24 -14.91 5.76
CA LYS A 124 -4.33 -15.16 6.88
C LYS A 124 -2.94 -14.63 6.55
N PRO A 125 -2.19 -14.09 7.52
CA PRO A 125 -0.81 -13.67 7.31
C PRO A 125 0.05 -14.80 6.76
N THR A 126 0.82 -14.53 5.71
CA THR A 126 1.64 -15.53 5.01
C THR A 126 3.04 -15.00 4.71
N LYS A 127 4.02 -15.92 4.65
CA LYS A 127 5.37 -15.70 4.17
C LYS A 127 5.68 -16.50 2.89
N THR A 128 4.67 -17.15 2.32
CA THR A 128 4.88 -18.05 1.20
C THR A 128 4.54 -17.39 -0.14
N GLN A 129 5.26 -17.76 -1.20
CA GLN A 129 4.96 -17.27 -2.55
C GLN A 129 3.55 -17.65 -2.99
N ASN A 130 3.08 -18.86 -2.67
CA ASN A 130 1.73 -19.31 -3.00
C ASN A 130 0.66 -18.48 -2.28
N GLY A 131 0.92 -18.07 -1.05
CA GLY A 131 0.05 -17.16 -0.31
C GLY A 131 -0.06 -15.79 -1.00
N ILE A 132 1.05 -15.24 -1.50
CA ILE A 132 1.05 -13.98 -2.27
C ILE A 132 0.30 -14.16 -3.59
N ILE A 133 0.57 -15.25 -4.33
CA ILE A 133 -0.14 -15.54 -5.59
C ILE A 133 -1.65 -15.60 -5.34
N GLY A 134 -2.09 -16.33 -4.31
CA GLY A 134 -3.51 -16.43 -3.96
C GLY A 134 -4.12 -15.08 -3.54
N ALA A 135 -3.35 -14.18 -2.90
CA ALA A 135 -3.82 -12.83 -2.59
C ALA A 135 -4.01 -11.99 -3.87
N VAL A 136 -3.06 -12.05 -4.81
CA VAL A 136 -3.14 -11.36 -6.10
C VAL A 136 -4.34 -11.87 -6.91
N GLU A 137 -4.55 -13.19 -6.95
CA GLU A 137 -5.69 -13.81 -7.65
C GLU A 137 -7.03 -13.33 -7.10
N ARG A 138 -7.14 -13.15 -5.79
CA ARG A 138 -8.36 -12.64 -5.14
C ARG A 138 -8.67 -11.21 -5.55
N VAL A 139 -7.67 -10.33 -5.66
CA VAL A 139 -7.88 -8.95 -6.14
C VAL A 139 -8.19 -8.92 -7.62
N TYR A 140 -7.44 -9.68 -8.43
CA TYR A 140 -7.58 -9.71 -9.87
C TYR A 140 -8.95 -10.20 -10.35
N ASN A 141 -9.51 -11.19 -9.63
CA ASN A 141 -10.82 -11.78 -9.96
C ASN A 141 -11.97 -11.13 -9.17
N TYR A 142 -11.70 -10.10 -8.37
CA TYR A 142 -12.73 -9.46 -7.58
C TYR A 142 -13.56 -8.52 -8.47
N ASP A 143 -14.88 -8.68 -8.43
CA ASP A 143 -15.79 -7.76 -9.10
C ASP A 143 -16.08 -6.55 -8.21
N PHE A 144 -15.54 -5.40 -8.61
CA PHE A 144 -15.72 -4.14 -7.91
C PHE A 144 -16.99 -3.40 -8.31
N LEU A 145 -17.68 -3.79 -9.42
CA LEU A 145 -18.89 -3.10 -9.88
C LEU A 145 -20.01 -3.15 -8.85
N GLY A 146 -20.73 -2.04 -8.70
CA GLY A 146 -21.81 -1.92 -7.73
C GLY A 146 -21.35 -1.92 -6.27
N LYS A 147 -20.04 -1.77 -6.02
CA LYS A 147 -19.46 -1.79 -4.69
C LYS A 147 -19.06 -0.41 -4.23
N ASN A 148 -19.02 -0.24 -2.90
CA ASN A 148 -18.47 0.94 -2.26
C ASN A 148 -17.98 0.57 -0.86
N TYR A 149 -17.08 1.37 -0.31
CA TYR A 149 -16.64 1.25 1.08
C TYR A 149 -17.29 2.33 1.94
N ASP A 150 -17.42 2.05 3.23
CA ASP A 150 -17.76 3.03 4.25
C ASP A 150 -16.55 3.32 5.16
N PHE A 151 -16.70 4.28 6.06
CA PHE A 151 -15.58 4.69 6.93
C PHE A 151 -15.35 3.78 8.14
N THR A 152 -16.14 2.72 8.30
CA THR A 152 -15.97 1.75 9.40
C THR A 152 -14.69 0.92 9.25
N PHE A 153 -14.04 0.93 8.06
CA PHE A 153 -12.75 0.28 7.84
C PHE A 153 -11.67 0.78 8.82
N VAL A 154 -11.70 2.05 9.22
CA VAL A 154 -10.76 2.61 10.18
C VAL A 154 -10.85 1.88 11.52
N ASN A 155 -12.08 1.70 12.03
CA ASN A 155 -12.32 0.98 13.28
C ASN A 155 -11.94 -0.50 13.14
N TYR A 156 -12.21 -1.11 11.99
CA TYR A 156 -11.84 -2.49 11.74
C TYR A 156 -10.32 -2.69 11.73
N LEU A 157 -9.59 -1.85 11.00
CA LEU A 157 -8.14 -1.90 10.92
C LEU A 157 -7.49 -1.68 12.30
N ASN A 158 -8.03 -0.77 13.10
CA ASN A 158 -7.51 -0.49 14.44
C ASN A 158 -7.66 -1.64 15.45
N ARG A 159 -8.35 -2.75 15.11
CA ARG A 159 -8.38 -3.98 15.93
C ARG A 159 -7.10 -4.81 15.79
N PHE A 160 -6.37 -4.69 14.68
CA PHE A 160 -5.12 -5.42 14.48
C PHE A 160 -4.00 -4.85 15.35
N LYS A 161 -2.99 -5.67 15.62
CA LYS A 161 -1.73 -5.20 16.25
C LYS A 161 -1.09 -4.15 15.33
N LYS A 162 -0.30 -3.23 15.91
CA LYS A 162 0.43 -2.22 15.13
C LYS A 162 1.23 -2.89 14.02
N SER A 163 1.02 -2.43 12.80
CA SER A 163 1.51 -3.05 11.56
C SER A 163 1.91 -1.96 10.59
N ILE A 164 2.57 -2.31 9.50
CA ILE A 164 2.69 -1.45 8.33
C ILE A 164 1.45 -1.68 7.48
N LEU A 165 0.72 -0.60 7.21
CA LEU A 165 -0.53 -0.62 6.46
C LEU A 165 -0.36 0.10 5.12
N PHE A 166 -0.68 -0.58 4.04
CA PHE A 166 -0.87 0.03 2.72
C PHE A 166 -2.37 0.13 2.46
N LEU A 167 -2.88 1.34 2.47
CA LEU A 167 -4.27 1.64 2.17
C LEU A 167 -4.39 2.04 0.71
N ILE A 168 -5.13 1.26 -0.08
CA ILE A 168 -5.23 1.42 -1.54
C ILE A 168 -6.67 1.73 -1.92
N GLY A 169 -6.87 2.77 -2.71
CA GLY A 169 -8.19 3.16 -3.23
C GLY A 169 -8.10 4.36 -4.16
N ASP A 170 -9.24 4.81 -4.65
CA ASP A 170 -9.36 6.04 -5.43
C ASP A 170 -9.72 7.27 -4.60
N PHE A 171 -10.10 7.07 -3.35
CA PHE A 171 -10.34 8.10 -2.33
C PHE A 171 -11.31 9.23 -2.72
N TYR A 172 -12.30 8.96 -3.56
CA TYR A 172 -13.30 9.98 -3.90
C TYR A 172 -14.10 10.50 -2.69
N LEU A 173 -14.20 9.70 -1.63
CA LEU A 173 -14.92 10.04 -0.41
C LEU A 173 -14.07 10.77 0.65
N HIS A 174 -12.75 10.90 0.41
CA HIS A 174 -11.79 11.55 1.31
C HIS A 174 -11.99 11.17 2.80
N PRO A 175 -11.71 9.92 3.18
CA PRO A 175 -11.94 9.47 4.56
C PRO A 175 -10.97 10.13 5.54
N GLU A 176 -11.44 10.39 6.77
CA GLU A 176 -10.55 10.69 7.87
C GLU A 176 -9.85 9.41 8.35
N LEU A 177 -8.52 9.43 8.35
CA LEU A 177 -7.68 8.27 8.63
C LEU A 177 -7.10 8.32 10.05
N ASN A 178 -7.92 8.03 11.06
CA ASN A 178 -7.42 7.91 12.43
C ASN A 178 -6.92 6.48 12.68
N LEU A 179 -5.73 6.17 12.13
CA LEU A 179 -5.12 4.85 12.12
C LEU A 179 -3.92 4.77 13.06
N LYS A 180 -3.86 3.74 13.90
CA LYS A 180 -2.71 3.48 14.80
C LYS A 180 -1.50 2.84 14.12
N HIS A 181 -1.62 2.51 12.83
CA HIS A 181 -0.62 1.84 12.01
C HIS A 181 0.34 2.84 11.38
N GLU A 182 1.55 2.39 11.03
CA GLU A 182 2.37 3.10 10.07
C GLU A 182 1.72 2.95 8.69
N THR A 183 1.08 4.03 8.21
CA THR A 183 0.19 3.96 7.07
C THR A 183 0.77 4.66 5.85
N TYR A 184 0.74 3.95 4.73
CA TYR A 184 1.05 4.44 3.40
C TYR A 184 -0.23 4.47 2.57
N VAL A 185 -0.59 5.64 2.04
CA VAL A 185 -1.79 5.82 1.23
C VAL A 185 -1.41 5.74 -0.25
N LEU A 186 -1.94 4.74 -0.94
CA LEU A 186 -1.72 4.53 -2.38
C LEU A 186 -2.98 4.94 -3.12
N TRP A 187 -2.96 6.14 -3.67
CA TRP A 187 -4.08 6.75 -4.35
C TRP A 187 -4.07 6.42 -5.84
N ILE A 188 -5.01 5.59 -6.26
CA ILE A 188 -5.09 5.10 -7.64
C ILE A 188 -5.99 6.01 -8.47
N ARG A 189 -5.47 6.46 -9.61
CA ARG A 189 -6.17 7.37 -10.50
C ARG A 189 -5.97 6.97 -11.97
N ASP A 190 -6.95 7.30 -12.81
CA ASP A 190 -6.78 7.28 -14.26
C ASP A 190 -6.65 8.71 -14.79
N GLN A 191 -5.77 8.92 -15.76
CA GLN A 191 -5.55 10.26 -16.33
C GLN A 191 -6.81 10.81 -17.02
N PHE A 192 -7.65 9.93 -17.57
CA PHE A 192 -8.90 10.32 -18.21
C PHE A 192 -9.91 10.91 -17.21
N GLU A 193 -9.87 10.51 -15.94
CA GLU A 193 -10.74 11.08 -14.90
C GLU A 193 -10.45 12.57 -14.67
N GLU A 194 -9.20 12.98 -14.78
CA GLU A 194 -8.78 14.37 -14.60
C GLU A 194 -8.83 15.18 -15.91
N ASN A 195 -8.59 14.50 -17.03
CA ASN A 195 -8.53 15.10 -18.35
C ASN A 195 -9.38 14.32 -19.36
N PRO A 196 -10.72 14.27 -19.17
CA PRO A 196 -11.58 13.59 -20.11
C PRO A 196 -11.65 14.32 -21.44
N ALA A 197 -11.88 13.56 -22.52
CA ALA A 197 -12.15 14.11 -23.83
C ALA A 197 -13.60 14.59 -23.93
N GLU A 198 -13.85 15.54 -24.84
CA GLU A 198 -15.19 15.96 -25.19
C GLU A 198 -15.88 14.85 -26.00
N MET A 199 -17.09 14.43 -25.58
CA MET A 199 -17.80 13.29 -26.16
C MET A 199 -19.22 13.64 -26.63
N GLY A 200 -19.71 14.85 -26.34
CA GLY A 200 -21.09 15.25 -26.67
C GLY A 200 -22.12 14.57 -25.78
N GLU A 201 -23.26 14.20 -26.37
CA GLU A 201 -24.30 13.47 -25.66
C GLU A 201 -23.91 12.00 -25.48
N ILE A 202 -23.90 11.55 -24.25
CA ILE A 202 -23.49 10.17 -23.87
C ILE A 202 -24.34 9.65 -22.73
N ASP A 203 -24.45 8.34 -22.69
CA ASP A 203 -24.99 7.60 -21.56
C ASP A 203 -23.82 7.10 -20.71
N LEU A 204 -23.79 7.52 -19.46
CA LEU A 204 -22.82 7.08 -18.46
C LEU A 204 -23.48 6.13 -17.48
N ILE A 205 -22.76 5.12 -17.09
CA ILE A 205 -23.17 4.23 -16.00
C ILE A 205 -22.31 4.58 -14.78
N ASP A 206 -22.96 4.97 -13.69
CA ASP A 206 -22.27 5.13 -12.41
C ASP A 206 -21.79 3.75 -11.91
N PRO A 207 -20.49 3.50 -11.82
CA PRO A 207 -19.98 2.18 -11.50
C PRO A 207 -20.26 1.74 -10.05
N VAL A 208 -20.67 2.65 -9.18
CA VAL A 208 -21.05 2.38 -7.78
C VAL A 208 -22.53 2.05 -7.65
N THR A 209 -23.40 2.87 -8.22
CA THR A 209 -24.85 2.69 -8.10
C THR A 209 -25.49 1.90 -9.23
N LEU A 210 -24.74 1.68 -10.31
CA LEU A 210 -25.16 1.05 -11.57
C LEU A 210 -26.31 1.80 -12.27
N LYS A 211 -26.53 3.07 -11.92
CA LYS A 211 -27.54 3.91 -12.54
C LYS A 211 -27.01 4.52 -13.83
N GLU A 212 -27.86 4.54 -14.85
CA GLU A 212 -27.58 5.24 -16.09
C GLU A 212 -27.86 6.73 -15.92
N ILE A 213 -26.98 7.57 -16.46
CA ILE A 213 -27.08 9.02 -16.46
C ILE A 213 -26.86 9.50 -17.89
N HIS A 214 -27.91 10.03 -18.49
CA HIS A 214 -27.80 10.72 -19.78
C HIS A 214 -27.25 12.13 -19.55
N THR A 215 -26.19 12.50 -20.23
CA THR A 215 -25.55 13.81 -20.04
C THR A 215 -24.87 14.30 -21.32
N ASN A 216 -24.76 15.63 -21.44
CA ASN A 216 -23.96 16.24 -22.50
C ASN A 216 -22.57 16.56 -21.96
N PHE A 217 -21.59 15.75 -22.36
CA PHE A 217 -20.20 15.84 -21.92
C PHE A 217 -19.41 16.82 -22.80
N ASN A 218 -19.85 18.10 -22.78
CA ASN A 218 -19.25 19.19 -23.53
C ASN A 218 -18.12 19.88 -22.74
N LYS A 219 -17.43 20.80 -23.39
CA LYS A 219 -16.29 21.55 -22.82
C LYS A 219 -16.61 22.24 -21.50
N ASN A 220 -17.83 22.78 -21.32
CA ASN A 220 -18.23 23.46 -20.09
C ASN A 220 -18.43 22.45 -18.93
N ALA A 221 -19.03 21.30 -19.22
CA ALA A 221 -19.19 20.21 -18.24
C ALA A 221 -17.83 19.68 -17.81
N ILE A 222 -16.91 19.44 -18.75
CA ILE A 222 -15.54 19.01 -18.50
C ILE A 222 -14.79 20.02 -17.62
N ASN A 223 -14.87 21.32 -17.94
CA ASN A 223 -14.18 22.35 -17.15
C ASN A 223 -14.71 22.43 -15.71
N ARG A 224 -16.01 22.23 -15.51
CA ARG A 224 -16.60 22.16 -14.15
C ARG A 224 -16.12 20.93 -13.40
N LEU A 225 -16.13 19.76 -14.04
CA LEU A 225 -15.64 18.51 -13.48
C LEU A 225 -14.17 18.61 -13.04
N LYS A 226 -13.30 19.13 -13.95
CA LYS A 226 -11.88 19.34 -13.64
C LYS A 226 -11.67 20.20 -12.41
N LYS A 227 -12.34 21.36 -12.33
CA LYS A 227 -12.23 22.26 -11.17
C LYS A 227 -12.68 21.58 -9.86
N GLU A 228 -13.74 20.78 -9.92
CA GLU A 228 -14.23 20.06 -8.76
C GLU A 228 -13.25 18.98 -8.30
N ILE A 229 -12.68 18.22 -9.25
CA ILE A 229 -11.67 17.20 -8.97
C ILE A 229 -10.41 17.85 -8.40
N GLU A 230 -9.89 18.90 -9.05
CA GLU A 230 -8.71 19.63 -8.57
C GLU A 230 -8.89 20.16 -7.15
N LYS A 231 -10.08 20.74 -6.87
CA LYS A 231 -10.40 21.23 -5.53
C LYS A 231 -10.38 20.09 -4.50
N LYS A 232 -11.10 19.01 -4.76
CA LYS A 232 -11.16 17.84 -3.86
C LYS A 232 -9.78 17.21 -3.68
N ASP A 233 -9.03 17.02 -4.77
CA ASP A 233 -7.69 16.46 -4.71
C ASP A 233 -6.75 17.32 -3.86
N LYS A 234 -6.83 18.64 -3.99
CA LYS A 234 -6.05 19.57 -3.18
C LYS A 234 -6.40 19.46 -1.70
N GLU A 235 -7.69 19.47 -1.36
CA GLU A 235 -8.16 19.30 0.02
C GLU A 235 -7.66 18.00 0.65
N PHE A 236 -7.67 16.89 -0.11
CA PHE A 236 -7.20 15.60 0.38
C PHE A 236 -5.67 15.56 0.53
N ILE A 237 -4.92 16.15 -0.40
CA ILE A 237 -3.46 16.27 -0.29
C ILE A 237 -3.09 17.09 0.96
N GLU A 238 -3.72 18.23 1.17
CA GLU A 238 -3.51 19.08 2.35
C GLU A 238 -3.81 18.31 3.65
N TYR A 239 -4.89 17.53 3.66
CA TYR A 239 -5.23 16.66 4.79
C TYR A 239 -4.12 15.61 5.05
N LEU A 240 -3.70 14.86 4.01
CA LEU A 240 -2.67 13.82 4.16
C LEU A 240 -1.33 14.41 4.63
N GLN A 241 -0.97 15.60 4.16
CA GLN A 241 0.25 16.30 4.58
C GLN A 241 0.16 16.79 6.03
N LYS A 242 -0.96 17.37 6.41
CA LYS A 242 -1.22 17.84 7.79
C LYS A 242 -1.12 16.69 8.79
N GLU A 243 -1.73 15.56 8.46
CA GLU A 243 -1.73 14.34 9.30
C GLU A 243 -0.42 13.52 9.14
N LYS A 244 0.54 14.01 8.33
CA LYS A 244 1.86 13.39 8.09
C LYS A 244 1.79 11.97 7.52
N PHE A 245 0.75 11.67 6.73
CA PHE A 245 0.70 10.41 6.00
C PHE A 245 1.71 10.42 4.86
N ARG A 246 2.39 9.29 4.67
CA ARG A 246 3.13 9.02 3.43
C ARG A 246 2.16 8.57 2.37
N PHE A 247 2.15 9.22 1.21
CA PHE A 247 1.23 8.87 0.14
C PHE A 247 1.86 8.98 -1.25
N ALA A 248 1.31 8.23 -2.19
CA ALA A 248 1.64 8.34 -3.61
C ALA A 248 0.37 8.27 -4.45
N LYS A 249 0.20 9.21 -5.37
CA LYS A 249 -0.80 9.15 -6.42
C LYS A 249 -0.20 8.40 -7.60
N ILE A 250 -0.82 7.30 -8.00
CA ILE A 250 -0.32 6.37 -9.01
C ILE A 250 -1.35 6.26 -10.12
N TYR A 251 -0.95 6.63 -11.34
CA TYR A 251 -1.83 6.58 -12.49
C TYR A 251 -1.81 5.20 -13.16
N THR A 252 -2.93 4.85 -13.81
CA THR A 252 -3.08 3.55 -14.50
C THR A 252 -2.04 3.30 -15.57
N HIS A 253 -1.48 4.33 -16.19
CA HIS A 253 -0.44 4.22 -17.22
C HIS A 253 0.99 4.14 -16.66
N GLU A 254 1.18 4.41 -15.36
CA GLU A 254 2.51 4.41 -14.72
C GLU A 254 2.93 2.99 -14.30
N ASP A 255 4.25 2.83 -14.15
CA ASP A 255 4.81 1.63 -13.52
C ASP A 255 4.84 1.83 -11.99
N PRO A 256 4.04 1.07 -11.23
CA PRO A 256 3.92 1.25 -9.79
C PRO A 256 5.23 0.95 -9.03
N PHE A 257 6.14 0.18 -9.62
CA PHE A 257 7.40 -0.19 -8.96
C PHE A 257 8.25 1.05 -8.62
N TYR A 258 8.35 2.00 -9.54
CA TYR A 258 9.13 3.22 -9.29
C TYR A 258 8.49 4.11 -8.23
N LYS A 259 7.17 4.30 -8.29
CA LYS A 259 6.41 5.09 -7.30
C LYS A 259 6.50 4.49 -5.90
N LEU A 260 6.38 3.16 -5.78
CA LEU A 260 6.55 2.47 -4.51
C LEU A 260 7.99 2.58 -3.99
N THR A 261 8.99 2.49 -4.87
CA THR A 261 10.39 2.64 -4.46
C THR A 261 10.69 4.03 -3.94
N GLU A 262 10.12 5.06 -4.54
CA GLU A 262 10.25 6.46 -4.09
C GLU A 262 9.55 6.67 -2.74
N LEU A 263 8.33 6.20 -2.59
CA LEU A 263 7.52 6.34 -1.37
C LEU A 263 8.15 5.65 -0.15
N LEU A 264 8.85 4.53 -0.37
CA LEU A 264 9.37 3.66 0.69
C LEU A 264 10.87 3.89 1.02
N ARG A 265 11.46 4.90 0.42
CA ARG A 265 12.80 5.38 0.79
C ARG A 265 12.74 6.20 2.07
#